data_b2c96fe0869feadfb973e99e76ca6a24
#
_entry.id   b2c96fe0869feadfb973e99e76ca6a24
#
_cell.length_a   1.000
_cell.length_b   1.000
_cell.length_c   1.000
_cell.angle_alpha   90.00
_cell.angle_beta   90.00
_cell.angle_gamma   90.00
#
_symmetry.space_group_name_H-M   'P 1'
#
loop_
_entity.id
_entity.type
_entity.pdbx_description
1 polymer ?
#
loop_
_entity_poly.entity_id
_entity_poly.type
_entity_poly.pdbx_seq_one_letter_code
_entity_poly.pdbx_strand_id
1 'polypeptide(L)'
;MEHREGRPPVFYDPHQRRWRWVKRAAQIAGLIGSGLFTAVVGAVLINPALPSLGLRPSANLPQRHHLAPPKPERPAGYLEHRFRRSKSALEEAAVRGKTSSGPVKPSPPARAFPCYAFFVNWDDASQTSLRLHLDQVDVLVPEWLHLDGTAGGIKLDDEPRQIEVTKFVRDRRPALPIVPLINNFDGATMTWESNQLGAVLASAPARQQLIANLLAYIQQRQFAGVNIDFESVPAASQPHLLRFMTELYAAFKPHGLQVSQSVPLDDPAFDYRGLARVNDALLLMAYDEHASESDAGPVASHDWFADLVSRRGAEIGPSKAIVALGNYGYDWRDKARNGDEVSFQDALRIARESEGKIALAADSLNP
;
A
#
# COMPACT_ATOMS: atom_id res chain seq x y z
N MET A 1 -9.98 29.86 -55.59
CA MET A 1 -10.50 29.12 -54.44
C MET A 1 -10.55 27.65 -54.84
N GLU A 2 -9.48 26.91 -54.55
CA GLU A 2 -9.39 25.47 -54.90
C GLU A 2 -9.94 24.65 -53.72
N HIS A 3 -10.96 23.87 -53.98
CA HIS A 3 -11.47 22.87 -53.06
C HIS A 3 -10.42 21.75 -52.90
N ARG A 4 -9.77 21.67 -51.70
CA ARG A 4 -9.04 20.50 -51.33
C ARG A 4 -9.99 19.34 -51.01
N GLU A 5 -10.15 18.43 -51.93
CA GLU A 5 -10.79 17.12 -51.69
C GLU A 5 -10.02 16.38 -50.59
N GLY A 6 -10.70 16.13 -49.47
CA GLY A 6 -10.15 15.35 -48.34
C GLY A 6 -9.96 13.88 -48.77
N ARG A 7 -8.76 13.34 -48.57
CA ARG A 7 -8.49 11.92 -48.74
C ARG A 7 -9.41 11.10 -47.84
N PRO A 8 -10.07 10.05 -48.34
CA PRO A 8 -10.93 9.19 -47.52
C PRO A 8 -10.09 8.52 -46.42
N PRO A 9 -10.64 8.28 -45.20
CA PRO A 9 -9.93 7.62 -44.13
C PRO A 9 -9.49 6.21 -44.51
N VAL A 10 -8.30 5.78 -44.10
CA VAL A 10 -7.61 4.53 -44.47
C VAL A 10 -8.42 3.26 -44.15
N PHE A 11 -9.51 3.38 -43.36
CA PHE A 11 -10.37 2.27 -42.91
C PHE A 11 -11.83 2.45 -43.27
N TYR A 12 -12.13 3.08 -44.40
CA TYR A 12 -13.51 3.26 -44.88
C TYR A 12 -14.06 1.96 -45.49
N ASP A 13 -15.07 1.37 -44.85
CA ASP A 13 -15.82 0.18 -45.34
C ASP A 13 -17.25 0.58 -45.69
N PRO A 14 -17.53 1.05 -46.94
CA PRO A 14 -18.84 1.58 -47.33
C PRO A 14 -19.96 0.53 -47.30
N HIS A 15 -19.64 -0.74 -47.31
CA HIS A 15 -20.60 -1.84 -47.30
C HIS A 15 -20.71 -2.56 -45.95
N GLN A 16 -20.01 -2.10 -44.91
CA GLN A 16 -19.99 -2.69 -43.57
C GLN A 16 -19.74 -4.23 -43.56
N ARG A 17 -19.07 -4.77 -44.59
CA ARG A 17 -18.79 -6.20 -44.69
C ARG A 17 -17.91 -6.71 -43.54
N ARG A 18 -16.89 -5.92 -43.17
CA ARG A 18 -16.00 -6.25 -42.05
C ARG A 18 -16.74 -6.20 -40.72
N TRP A 19 -17.62 -5.20 -40.51
CA TRP A 19 -18.43 -5.09 -39.32
C TRP A 19 -19.41 -6.24 -39.13
N ARG A 20 -19.99 -6.75 -40.21
CA ARG A 20 -20.85 -7.95 -40.18
C ARG A 20 -20.08 -9.20 -39.79
N TRP A 21 -18.82 -9.35 -40.22
CA TRP A 21 -17.96 -10.44 -39.82
C TRP A 21 -17.56 -10.34 -38.35
N VAL A 22 -17.18 -9.16 -37.85
CA VAL A 22 -16.86 -8.92 -36.45
C VAL A 22 -18.07 -9.22 -35.55
N LYS A 23 -19.25 -8.75 -35.90
CA LYS A 23 -20.48 -9.08 -35.14
C LYS A 23 -20.76 -10.59 -35.10
N ARG A 24 -20.62 -11.29 -36.20
CA ARG A 24 -20.83 -12.75 -36.25
C ARG A 24 -19.78 -13.48 -35.42
N ALA A 25 -18.53 -13.09 -35.49
CA ALA A 25 -17.47 -13.66 -34.70
C ALA A 25 -17.69 -13.42 -33.19
N ALA A 26 -18.11 -12.22 -32.81
CA ALA A 26 -18.47 -11.92 -31.42
C ALA A 26 -19.67 -12.70 -30.90
N GLN A 27 -20.69 -12.90 -31.75
CA GLN A 27 -21.87 -13.74 -31.41
C GLN A 27 -21.49 -15.20 -31.22
N ILE A 28 -20.64 -15.75 -32.10
CA ILE A 28 -20.14 -17.13 -31.99
C ILE A 28 -19.29 -17.29 -30.73
N ALA A 29 -18.38 -16.35 -30.46
CA ALA A 29 -17.57 -16.36 -29.25
C ALA A 29 -18.43 -16.28 -27.99
N GLY A 30 -19.46 -15.45 -27.98
CA GLY A 30 -20.44 -15.35 -26.90
C GLY A 30 -21.20 -16.65 -26.65
N LEU A 31 -21.66 -17.33 -27.74
CA LEU A 31 -22.33 -18.63 -27.64
C LEU A 31 -21.42 -19.73 -27.10
N ILE A 32 -20.15 -19.78 -27.58
CA ILE A 32 -19.14 -20.72 -27.06
C ILE A 32 -18.85 -20.45 -25.60
N GLY A 33 -18.66 -19.18 -25.21
CA GLY A 33 -18.43 -18.78 -23.84
C GLY A 33 -19.60 -19.15 -22.92
N SER A 34 -20.84 -18.91 -23.35
CA SER A 34 -22.04 -19.29 -22.60
C SER A 34 -22.17 -20.82 -22.46
N GLY A 35 -21.86 -21.56 -23.52
CA GLY A 35 -21.87 -23.03 -23.49
C GLY A 35 -20.83 -23.60 -22.52
N LEU A 36 -19.60 -23.07 -22.53
CA LEU A 36 -18.53 -23.44 -21.61
C LEU A 36 -18.91 -23.09 -20.16
N PHE A 37 -19.46 -21.90 -19.93
CA PHE A 37 -19.92 -21.49 -18.59
C PHE A 37 -21.01 -22.43 -18.06
N THR A 38 -21.99 -22.76 -18.89
CA THR A 38 -23.07 -23.70 -18.52
C THR A 38 -22.52 -25.09 -18.22
N ALA A 39 -21.54 -25.56 -19.01
CA ALA A 39 -20.90 -26.85 -18.81
C ALA A 39 -20.08 -26.89 -17.49
N VAL A 40 -19.36 -25.79 -17.18
CA VAL A 40 -18.61 -25.68 -15.92
C VAL A 40 -19.56 -25.63 -14.72
N VAL A 41 -20.61 -24.82 -14.79
CA VAL A 41 -21.63 -24.75 -13.72
C VAL A 41 -22.32 -26.10 -13.54
N GLY A 42 -22.67 -26.77 -14.63
CA GLY A 42 -23.25 -28.11 -14.60
C GLY A 42 -22.29 -29.14 -13.96
N ALA A 43 -21.03 -29.11 -14.33
CA ALA A 43 -20.02 -30.01 -13.77
C ALA A 43 -19.81 -29.78 -12.26
N VAL A 44 -19.83 -28.53 -11.80
CA VAL A 44 -19.70 -28.16 -10.36
C VAL A 44 -20.93 -28.60 -9.57
N LEU A 45 -22.13 -28.48 -10.15
CA LEU A 45 -23.37 -28.87 -9.48
C LEU A 45 -23.58 -30.39 -9.41
N ILE A 46 -23.08 -31.12 -10.42
CA ILE A 46 -23.24 -32.59 -10.51
C ILE A 46 -22.11 -33.32 -9.74
N ASN A 47 -20.92 -32.71 -9.65
CA ASN A 47 -19.77 -33.31 -9.00
C ASN A 47 -19.01 -32.28 -8.13
N PRO A 48 -19.48 -32.01 -6.88
CA PRO A 48 -18.89 -30.99 -6.03
C PRO A 48 -17.48 -31.33 -5.50
N ALA A 49 -16.96 -32.50 -5.78
CA ALA A 49 -15.58 -32.88 -5.47
C ALA A 49 -14.67 -32.49 -6.63
N LEU A 50 -13.98 -31.33 -6.52
CA LEU A 50 -12.89 -30.98 -7.44
C LEU A 50 -11.83 -32.09 -7.41
N PRO A 51 -11.43 -32.66 -8.58
CA PRO A 51 -10.32 -33.59 -8.61
C PRO A 51 -9.05 -32.87 -8.09
N SER A 52 -8.39 -33.46 -7.09
CA SER A 52 -7.08 -33.01 -6.65
C SER A 52 -6.13 -33.07 -7.85
N LEU A 53 -5.70 -31.92 -8.36
CA LEU A 53 -4.61 -31.82 -9.32
C LEU A 53 -3.34 -32.31 -8.60
N GLY A 54 -3.05 -33.60 -8.70
CA GLY A 54 -1.83 -34.22 -8.23
C GLY A 54 -0.67 -33.80 -9.12
N LEU A 55 -0.17 -32.59 -8.93
CA LEU A 55 1.09 -32.15 -9.49
C LEU A 55 2.20 -32.90 -8.77
N ARG A 56 2.60 -34.07 -9.29
CA ARG A 56 3.83 -34.70 -8.89
C ARG A 56 5.00 -33.88 -9.41
N PRO A 57 5.94 -33.44 -8.57
CA PRO A 57 7.17 -32.83 -9.07
C PRO A 57 7.91 -33.89 -9.91
N SER A 58 8.22 -33.55 -11.15
CA SER A 58 9.04 -34.36 -12.04
C SER A 58 10.46 -34.47 -11.45
N ALA A 59 10.77 -35.63 -10.93
CA ALA A 59 12.10 -35.95 -10.42
C ALA A 59 13.01 -36.37 -11.57
N ASN A 60 13.53 -35.42 -12.33
CA ASN A 60 14.72 -35.61 -13.18
C ASN A 60 15.15 -34.28 -13.79
N LEU A 61 15.92 -33.50 -13.04
CA LEU A 61 16.75 -32.44 -13.58
C LEU A 61 18.22 -32.87 -13.38
N PRO A 62 19.09 -32.74 -14.41
CA PRO A 62 20.49 -33.10 -14.29
C PRO A 62 21.20 -32.19 -13.31
N GLN A 63 21.94 -32.76 -12.38
CA GLN A 63 22.77 -32.05 -11.41
C GLN A 63 23.85 -31.23 -12.16
N ARG A 64 23.78 -29.93 -12.11
CA ARG A 64 24.87 -29.02 -12.47
C ARG A 64 25.80 -28.90 -11.26
N HIS A 65 27.08 -29.22 -11.44
CA HIS A 65 28.13 -29.01 -10.47
C HIS A 65 28.25 -27.50 -10.15
N HIS A 66 27.89 -27.11 -8.94
CA HIS A 66 28.13 -25.76 -8.44
C HIS A 66 29.53 -25.68 -7.84
N LEU A 67 30.33 -24.75 -8.35
CA LEU A 67 31.51 -24.27 -7.66
C LEU A 67 31.03 -23.51 -6.41
N ALA A 68 31.47 -23.93 -5.23
CA ALA A 68 31.07 -23.33 -3.98
C ALA A 68 31.60 -21.88 -3.87
N PRO A 69 30.75 -20.90 -3.51
CA PRO A 69 31.23 -19.56 -3.21
C PRO A 69 32.03 -19.55 -1.88
N PRO A 70 32.95 -18.60 -1.68
CA PRO A 70 33.72 -18.49 -0.45
C PRO A 70 32.81 -18.28 0.75
N LYS A 71 33.12 -18.96 1.87
CA LYS A 71 32.31 -18.92 3.09
C LYS A 71 32.30 -17.52 3.71
N PRO A 72 31.13 -16.89 3.99
CA PRO A 72 31.08 -15.73 4.84
C PRO A 72 31.25 -16.14 6.32
N GLU A 73 31.98 -15.35 7.08
CA GLU A 73 32.35 -15.61 8.49
C GLU A 73 31.21 -15.34 9.52
N ARG A 74 29.93 -15.27 9.11
CA ARG A 74 28.79 -15.14 10.03
C ARG A 74 27.75 -16.21 9.74
N PRO A 75 27.07 -16.72 10.78
CA PRO A 75 26.17 -17.87 10.62
C PRO A 75 24.93 -17.51 9.81
N ALA A 76 24.92 -17.94 8.55
CA ALA A 76 23.77 -17.83 7.63
C ALA A 76 22.53 -18.64 8.08
N GLY A 77 22.65 -19.45 9.16
CA GLY A 77 21.59 -20.34 9.61
C GLY A 77 20.38 -19.69 10.29
N TYR A 78 20.49 -18.43 10.77
CA TYR A 78 19.39 -17.82 11.55
C TYR A 78 18.19 -17.44 10.68
N LEU A 79 18.41 -16.93 9.48
CA LEU A 79 17.34 -16.53 8.55
C LEU A 79 16.74 -17.76 7.83
N GLU A 80 17.55 -18.70 7.36
CA GLU A 80 17.06 -19.96 6.77
C GLU A 80 16.19 -20.78 7.73
N HIS A 81 16.53 -20.82 9.01
CA HIS A 81 15.75 -21.53 10.02
C HIS A 81 14.39 -20.85 10.25
N ARG A 82 14.31 -19.54 10.12
CA ARG A 82 13.08 -18.77 10.26
C ARG A 82 12.18 -18.92 9.01
N PHE A 83 12.76 -18.90 7.80
CA PHE A 83 12.02 -19.15 6.55
C PHE A 83 11.47 -20.57 6.46
N ARG A 84 12.24 -21.59 6.86
CA ARG A 84 11.74 -22.98 6.94
C ARG A 84 10.59 -23.11 7.93
N ARG A 85 10.68 -22.44 9.07
CA ARG A 85 9.62 -22.45 10.10
C ARG A 85 8.36 -21.73 9.64
N SER A 86 8.49 -20.64 8.89
CA SER A 86 7.34 -19.93 8.30
C SER A 86 6.66 -20.75 7.20
N LYS A 87 7.43 -21.45 6.37
CA LYS A 87 6.87 -22.30 5.30
C LYS A 87 6.11 -23.49 5.88
N SER A 88 6.65 -24.17 6.87
CA SER A 88 5.96 -25.28 7.55
C SER A 88 4.73 -24.80 8.33
N ALA A 89 4.78 -23.61 8.95
CA ALA A 89 3.65 -23.02 9.64
C ALA A 89 2.51 -22.59 8.69
N LEU A 90 2.83 -22.12 7.48
CA LEU A 90 1.84 -21.81 6.44
C LEU A 90 1.22 -23.08 5.85
N GLU A 91 2.00 -24.13 5.63
CA GLU A 91 1.53 -25.42 5.17
C GLU A 91 0.66 -26.13 6.24
N GLU A 92 1.03 -26.06 7.52
CA GLU A 92 0.23 -26.55 8.63
C GLU A 92 -1.04 -25.74 8.86
N ALA A 93 -1.02 -24.42 8.66
CA ALA A 93 -2.21 -23.57 8.75
C ALA A 93 -3.21 -23.86 7.62
N ALA A 94 -2.72 -24.12 6.40
CA ALA A 94 -3.55 -24.50 5.26
C ALA A 94 -4.21 -25.87 5.45
N VAL A 95 -3.55 -26.80 6.15
CA VAL A 95 -4.10 -28.13 6.47
C VAL A 95 -5.10 -28.06 7.66
N ARG A 96 -4.86 -27.20 8.65
CA ARG A 96 -5.74 -27.03 9.83
C ARG A 96 -7.01 -26.25 9.57
N GLY A 97 -7.12 -25.51 8.46
CA GLY A 97 -8.32 -24.71 8.12
C GLY A 97 -9.57 -25.52 7.82
N LYS A 98 -9.54 -26.86 7.88
CA LYS A 98 -10.67 -27.74 7.53
C LYS A 98 -11.40 -28.40 8.67
N THR A 99 -10.97 -28.31 9.91
CA THR A 99 -11.72 -28.87 11.06
C THR A 99 -11.37 -28.13 12.35
N SER A 100 -12.28 -27.43 12.91
CA SER A 100 -12.68 -27.49 14.33
C SER A 100 -13.25 -26.19 14.87
N SER A 101 -14.47 -26.28 15.35
CA SER A 101 -14.96 -25.54 16.49
C SER A 101 -14.13 -25.96 17.72
N GLY A 102 -13.02 -25.31 17.96
CA GLY A 102 -12.14 -25.54 19.09
C GLY A 102 -11.99 -24.28 19.94
N PRO A 103 -11.52 -24.37 21.19
CA PRO A 103 -11.52 -23.31 22.16
C PRO A 103 -10.70 -22.09 21.69
N VAL A 104 -11.18 -20.91 22.12
CA VAL A 104 -10.57 -19.60 21.91
C VAL A 104 -9.04 -19.70 22.04
N LYS A 105 -8.33 -19.42 20.94
CA LYS A 105 -6.86 -19.29 20.96
C LYS A 105 -6.48 -18.25 22.03
N PRO A 106 -5.49 -18.53 22.88
CA PRO A 106 -4.95 -17.50 23.75
C PRO A 106 -4.52 -16.30 22.91
N SER A 107 -4.89 -15.11 23.37
CA SER A 107 -4.44 -13.86 22.74
C SER A 107 -2.91 -13.90 22.56
N PRO A 108 -2.38 -13.46 21.42
CA PRO A 108 -0.92 -13.37 21.25
C PRO A 108 -0.33 -12.57 22.42
N PRO A 109 0.89 -12.89 22.87
CA PRO A 109 1.53 -12.15 23.95
C PRO A 109 1.50 -10.66 23.61
N ALA A 110 1.21 -9.81 24.62
CA ALA A 110 1.18 -8.37 24.47
C ALA A 110 2.46 -7.92 23.74
N ARG A 111 2.30 -7.27 22.59
CA ARG A 111 3.43 -6.75 21.83
C ARG A 111 4.06 -5.63 22.64
N ALA A 112 5.37 -5.54 22.58
CA ALA A 112 6.09 -4.44 23.22
C ALA A 112 5.77 -3.08 22.58
N PHE A 113 5.29 -3.07 21.32
CA PHE A 113 5.02 -1.88 20.52
C PHE A 113 3.73 -2.01 19.74
N PRO A 114 2.95 -0.90 19.58
CA PRO A 114 1.74 -0.91 18.76
C PRO A 114 2.08 -1.10 17.27
N CYS A 115 1.23 -1.85 16.57
CA CYS A 115 1.31 -2.07 15.14
C CYS A 115 0.31 -1.16 14.43
N TYR A 116 0.80 -0.19 13.68
CA TYR A 116 0.02 0.64 12.77
C TYR A 116 -0.02 -0.04 11.40
N ALA A 117 -1.19 -0.13 10.79
CA ALA A 117 -1.34 -0.68 9.45
C ALA A 117 -1.97 0.36 8.52
N PHE A 118 -1.25 0.71 7.47
CA PHE A 118 -1.81 1.49 6.37
C PHE A 118 -2.75 0.61 5.55
N PHE A 119 -3.79 1.20 5.03
CA PHE A 119 -4.78 0.55 4.18
C PHE A 119 -5.11 1.45 3.00
N VAL A 120 -5.14 0.88 1.81
CA VAL A 120 -5.48 1.59 0.57
C VAL A 120 -6.71 0.97 -0.10
N ASN A 121 -7.55 1.80 -0.73
CA ASN A 121 -8.79 1.35 -1.37
C ASN A 121 -8.57 0.73 -2.75
N TRP A 122 -7.55 1.14 -3.48
CA TRP A 122 -7.31 0.76 -4.87
C TRP A 122 -6.60 -0.59 -5.05
N ASP A 123 -6.05 -1.17 -3.99
CA ASP A 123 -5.41 -2.49 -4.02
C ASP A 123 -6.25 -3.53 -3.27
N ASP A 124 -6.78 -4.51 -3.99
CA ASP A 124 -7.54 -5.62 -3.40
C ASP A 124 -6.68 -6.50 -2.48
N ALA A 125 -5.34 -6.50 -2.66
CA ALA A 125 -4.42 -7.18 -1.77
C ALA A 125 -4.41 -6.52 -0.38
N SER A 126 -4.56 -5.19 -0.29
CA SER A 126 -4.71 -4.46 0.96
C SER A 126 -5.92 -4.93 1.76
N GLN A 127 -7.08 -5.08 1.10
CA GLN A 127 -8.29 -5.61 1.76
C GLN A 127 -8.13 -7.07 2.20
N THR A 128 -7.51 -7.89 1.37
CA THR A 128 -7.23 -9.30 1.70
C THR A 128 -6.30 -9.39 2.90
N SER A 129 -5.23 -8.60 2.92
CA SER A 129 -4.28 -8.52 4.02
C SER A 129 -4.95 -8.07 5.33
N LEU A 130 -5.78 -7.03 5.27
CA LEU A 130 -6.55 -6.56 6.43
C LEU A 130 -7.48 -7.65 6.99
N ARG A 131 -8.17 -8.40 6.12
CA ARG A 131 -9.05 -9.50 6.53
C ARG A 131 -8.31 -10.63 7.22
N LEU A 132 -7.09 -10.93 6.77
CA LEU A 132 -6.28 -12.04 7.30
C LEU A 132 -5.53 -11.67 8.59
N HIS A 133 -5.19 -10.38 8.77
CA HIS A 133 -4.28 -9.92 9.83
C HIS A 133 -4.88 -8.87 10.76
N LEU A 134 -6.20 -8.65 10.72
CA LEU A 134 -6.87 -7.65 11.56
C LEU A 134 -6.60 -7.81 13.06
N ASP A 135 -6.40 -9.04 13.53
CA ASP A 135 -6.04 -9.36 14.92
C ASP A 135 -4.64 -8.91 15.31
N GLN A 136 -3.80 -8.56 14.32
CA GLN A 136 -2.44 -8.11 14.50
C GLN A 136 -2.29 -6.58 14.43
N VAL A 137 -3.35 -5.85 14.10
CA VAL A 137 -3.34 -4.39 13.95
C VAL A 137 -3.79 -3.74 15.26
N ASP A 138 -3.05 -2.74 15.73
CA ASP A 138 -3.41 -1.96 16.91
C ASP A 138 -4.01 -0.60 16.53
N VAL A 139 -3.63 -0.04 15.38
CA VAL A 139 -4.22 1.17 14.78
C VAL A 139 -4.32 0.98 13.27
N LEU A 140 -5.50 1.20 12.72
CA LEU A 140 -5.70 1.21 11.26
C LEU A 140 -5.61 2.63 10.72
N VAL A 141 -4.73 2.84 9.72
CA VAL A 141 -4.50 4.14 9.08
C VAL A 141 -4.90 4.04 7.60
N PRO A 142 -6.19 4.22 7.28
CA PRO A 142 -6.63 4.11 5.90
C PRO A 142 -6.42 5.42 5.13
N GLU A 143 -5.93 5.32 3.92
CA GLU A 143 -5.77 6.43 2.99
C GLU A 143 -7.10 6.72 2.28
N TRP A 144 -7.88 7.61 2.87
CA TRP A 144 -9.27 7.86 2.48
C TRP A 144 -9.60 9.29 2.11
N LEU A 145 -8.70 10.22 2.41
CA LEU A 145 -8.96 11.64 2.23
C LEU A 145 -7.86 12.27 1.39
N HIS A 146 -8.27 13.17 0.49
CA HIS A 146 -7.38 13.99 -0.30
C HIS A 146 -7.71 15.45 -0.12
N LEU A 147 -6.70 16.32 -0.17
CA LEU A 147 -6.89 17.77 -0.20
C LEU A 147 -7.62 18.16 -1.50
N ASP A 148 -8.67 18.97 -1.39
CA ASP A 148 -9.47 19.40 -2.53
C ASP A 148 -9.48 20.93 -2.65
N GLY A 149 -8.89 21.43 -3.71
CA GLY A 149 -8.79 22.86 -4.01
C GLY A 149 -7.97 23.66 -2.99
N THR A 150 -7.91 24.97 -3.18
CA THR A 150 -7.09 25.88 -2.37
C THR A 150 -7.85 26.52 -1.20
N ALA A 151 -9.11 26.16 -1.00
CA ALA A 151 -9.96 26.70 0.06
C ALA A 151 -10.04 25.81 1.30
N GLY A 152 -9.29 24.70 1.36
CA GLY A 152 -9.32 23.75 2.47
C GLY A 152 -10.45 22.72 2.38
N GLY A 153 -10.87 22.36 1.16
CA GLY A 153 -11.78 21.25 0.89
C GLY A 153 -11.12 19.90 1.15
N ILE A 154 -11.95 18.87 1.35
CA ILE A 154 -11.52 17.46 1.39
C ILE A 154 -12.35 16.66 0.40
N LYS A 155 -11.67 15.75 -0.32
CA LYS A 155 -12.30 14.78 -1.21
C LYS A 155 -12.17 13.38 -0.58
N LEU A 156 -13.25 12.62 -0.64
CA LEU A 156 -13.27 11.24 -0.17
C LEU A 156 -12.89 10.29 -1.32
N ASP A 157 -12.01 9.34 -1.03
CA ASP A 157 -11.71 8.24 -1.94
C ASP A 157 -12.63 7.06 -1.67
N ASP A 158 -13.39 6.61 -2.69
CA ASP A 158 -14.29 5.44 -2.65
C ASP A 158 -15.11 5.33 -1.35
N GLU A 159 -16.04 6.27 -1.10
CA GLU A 159 -16.85 6.28 0.12
C GLU A 159 -17.60 4.95 0.38
N PRO A 160 -18.15 4.23 -0.60
CA PRO A 160 -18.71 2.89 -0.40
C PRO A 160 -17.72 1.90 0.22
N ARG A 161 -16.47 1.87 -0.25
CA ARG A 161 -15.42 1.02 0.30
C ARG A 161 -15.06 1.41 1.73
N GLN A 162 -14.98 2.71 2.02
CA GLN A 162 -14.76 3.20 3.40
C GLN A 162 -15.82 2.69 4.36
N ILE A 163 -17.09 2.70 3.95
CA ILE A 163 -18.21 2.20 4.75
C ILE A 163 -18.09 0.68 4.97
N GLU A 164 -17.78 -0.08 3.91
CA GLU A 164 -17.58 -1.54 3.98
C GLU A 164 -16.46 -1.89 4.96
N VAL A 165 -15.29 -1.27 4.80
CA VAL A 165 -14.11 -1.52 5.62
C VAL A 165 -14.37 -1.12 7.08
N THR A 166 -14.97 0.04 7.31
CA THR A 166 -15.33 0.48 8.66
C THR A 166 -16.26 -0.52 9.34
N LYS A 167 -17.28 -0.97 8.62
CA LYS A 167 -18.21 -1.98 9.14
C LYS A 167 -17.48 -3.29 9.44
N PHE A 168 -16.65 -3.78 8.51
CA PHE A 168 -15.88 -5.00 8.69
C PHE A 168 -15.00 -4.96 9.94
N VAL A 169 -14.31 -3.83 10.16
CA VAL A 169 -13.43 -3.63 11.32
C VAL A 169 -14.25 -3.60 12.61
N ARG A 170 -15.33 -2.82 12.66
CA ARG A 170 -16.16 -2.65 13.86
C ARG A 170 -16.90 -3.91 14.27
N ASP A 171 -17.34 -4.71 13.29
CA ASP A 171 -18.02 -5.99 13.56
C ASP A 171 -17.08 -6.99 14.27
N ARG A 172 -15.76 -6.89 14.06
CA ARG A 172 -14.75 -7.85 14.58
C ARG A 172 -13.91 -7.30 15.71
N ARG A 173 -13.57 -6.03 15.63
CA ARG A 173 -12.74 -5.32 16.62
C ARG A 173 -13.31 -3.92 16.87
N PRO A 174 -14.44 -3.79 17.57
CA PRO A 174 -15.14 -2.53 17.75
C PRO A 174 -14.30 -1.44 18.44
N ALA A 175 -13.30 -1.84 19.23
CA ALA A 175 -12.40 -0.93 19.92
C ALA A 175 -11.12 -0.58 19.12
N LEU A 176 -10.93 -1.13 17.92
CA LEU A 176 -9.76 -0.81 17.10
C LEU A 176 -9.82 0.65 16.65
N PRO A 177 -8.81 1.48 16.99
CA PRO A 177 -8.73 2.84 16.49
C PRO A 177 -8.60 2.86 14.96
N ILE A 178 -9.44 3.66 14.29
CA ILE A 178 -9.33 3.99 12.87
C ILE A 178 -8.94 5.45 12.81
N VAL A 179 -7.81 5.74 12.18
CA VAL A 179 -7.20 7.06 12.05
C VAL A 179 -7.00 7.35 10.55
N PRO A 180 -8.05 7.84 9.84
CA PRO A 180 -7.93 8.12 8.41
C PRO A 180 -6.78 9.06 8.09
N LEU A 181 -6.13 8.78 6.96
CA LEU A 181 -5.07 9.59 6.41
C LEU A 181 -5.63 10.56 5.38
N ILE A 182 -5.17 11.81 5.42
CA ILE A 182 -5.35 12.79 4.36
C ILE A 182 -4.00 13.13 3.73
N ASN A 183 -3.96 13.13 2.40
CA ASN A 183 -2.80 13.57 1.63
C ASN A 183 -3.15 14.66 0.60
N ASN A 184 -2.13 15.13 -0.12
CA ASN A 184 -2.27 16.07 -1.23
C ASN A 184 -1.98 15.42 -2.60
N PHE A 185 -2.15 14.10 -2.72
CA PHE A 185 -1.99 13.39 -3.99
C PHE A 185 -3.25 13.51 -4.84
N ASP A 186 -3.08 13.81 -6.12
CA ASP A 186 -4.17 13.77 -7.11
C ASP A 186 -4.01 12.53 -8.01
N GLY A 187 -4.89 11.55 -7.82
CA GLY A 187 -4.91 10.32 -8.61
C GLY A 187 -5.27 10.52 -10.09
N ALA A 188 -5.83 11.67 -10.48
CA ALA A 188 -6.11 11.94 -11.90
C ALA A 188 -4.87 12.41 -12.66
N THR A 189 -4.02 13.19 -12.02
CA THR A 189 -2.76 13.68 -12.57
C THR A 189 -1.55 12.83 -12.17
N MET A 190 -1.73 11.92 -11.20
CA MET A 190 -0.67 11.11 -10.58
C MET A 190 0.46 11.97 -10.00
N THR A 191 0.10 13.08 -9.37
CA THR A 191 1.08 14.04 -8.82
C THR A 191 0.70 14.50 -7.42
N TRP A 192 1.72 14.87 -6.66
CA TRP A 192 1.56 15.58 -5.39
C TRP A 192 1.31 17.06 -5.65
N GLU A 193 0.15 17.57 -5.25
CA GLU A 193 -0.30 18.93 -5.52
C GLU A 193 0.37 19.97 -4.60
N SER A 194 1.70 20.15 -4.77
CA SER A 194 2.54 21.05 -3.95
C SER A 194 2.06 22.49 -3.94
N ASN A 195 1.63 23.02 -5.10
CA ASN A 195 1.17 24.42 -5.22
C ASN A 195 -0.17 24.63 -4.50
N GLN A 196 -1.09 23.69 -4.65
CA GLN A 196 -2.37 23.71 -3.95
C GLN A 196 -2.16 23.64 -2.44
N LEU A 197 -1.33 22.69 -1.98
CA LEU A 197 -0.97 22.56 -0.58
C LEU A 197 -0.33 23.84 -0.03
N GLY A 198 0.66 24.41 -0.75
CA GLY A 198 1.31 25.65 -0.36
C GLY A 198 0.32 26.81 -0.19
N ALA A 199 -0.66 26.94 -1.09
CA ALA A 199 -1.70 27.96 -1.01
C ALA A 199 -2.61 27.77 0.22
N VAL A 200 -3.04 26.53 0.50
CA VAL A 200 -3.85 26.21 1.70
C VAL A 200 -3.06 26.52 2.97
N LEU A 201 -1.82 26.06 3.06
CA LEU A 201 -0.98 26.25 4.26
C LEU A 201 -0.70 27.74 4.54
N ALA A 202 -0.52 28.57 3.51
CA ALA A 202 -0.29 30.01 3.65
C ALA A 202 -1.55 30.79 4.09
N SER A 203 -2.75 30.31 3.75
CA SER A 203 -4.02 30.99 3.98
C SER A 203 -4.64 30.57 5.33
N ALA A 204 -4.76 31.52 6.28
CA ALA A 204 -5.42 31.23 7.56
C ALA A 204 -6.88 30.77 7.40
N PRO A 205 -7.73 31.41 6.56
CA PRO A 205 -9.08 30.90 6.32
C PRO A 205 -9.11 29.47 5.73
N ALA A 206 -8.21 29.15 4.78
CA ALA A 206 -8.16 27.82 4.18
C ALA A 206 -7.73 26.76 5.19
N ARG A 207 -6.72 27.05 6.04
CA ARG A 207 -6.33 26.13 7.13
C ARG A 207 -7.48 25.88 8.10
N GLN A 208 -8.19 26.94 8.52
CA GLN A 208 -9.34 26.83 9.42
C GLN A 208 -10.46 25.99 8.80
N GLN A 209 -10.74 26.20 7.50
CA GLN A 209 -11.74 25.40 6.79
C GLN A 209 -11.33 23.93 6.69
N LEU A 210 -10.06 23.64 6.36
CA LEU A 210 -9.56 22.28 6.30
C LEU A 210 -9.67 21.58 7.67
N ILE A 211 -9.28 22.25 8.74
CA ILE A 211 -9.39 21.72 10.11
C ILE A 211 -10.86 21.46 10.47
N ALA A 212 -11.77 22.38 10.15
CA ALA A 212 -13.19 22.19 10.41
C ALA A 212 -13.78 20.99 9.64
N ASN A 213 -13.42 20.85 8.36
CA ASN A 213 -13.87 19.74 7.53
C ASN A 213 -13.35 18.38 8.07
N LEU A 214 -12.06 18.31 8.43
CA LEU A 214 -11.46 17.13 9.02
C LEU A 214 -12.13 16.76 10.35
N LEU A 215 -12.31 17.73 11.24
CA LEU A 215 -12.93 17.49 12.54
C LEU A 215 -14.37 16.98 12.38
N ALA A 216 -15.15 17.61 11.50
CA ALA A 216 -16.53 17.18 11.22
C ALA A 216 -16.59 15.77 10.68
N TYR A 217 -15.73 15.41 9.72
CA TYR A 217 -15.65 14.07 9.14
C TYR A 217 -15.29 13.02 10.20
N ILE A 218 -14.25 13.29 10.99
CA ILE A 218 -13.78 12.36 12.05
C ILE A 218 -14.85 12.13 13.11
N GLN A 219 -15.52 13.18 13.57
CA GLN A 219 -16.58 13.10 14.56
C GLN A 219 -17.82 12.39 14.02
N GLN A 220 -18.27 12.74 12.80
CA GLN A 220 -19.45 12.11 12.19
C GLN A 220 -19.26 10.60 12.01
N ARG A 221 -18.05 10.17 11.65
CA ARG A 221 -17.71 8.75 11.43
C ARG A 221 -17.25 8.05 12.71
N GLN A 222 -17.11 8.77 13.82
CA GLN A 222 -16.62 8.26 15.11
C GLN A 222 -15.23 7.61 14.97
N PHE A 223 -14.32 8.24 14.20
CA PHE A 223 -12.94 7.80 14.08
C PHE A 223 -12.11 8.31 15.25
N ALA A 224 -10.94 7.69 15.48
CA ALA A 224 -10.10 7.97 16.64
C ALA A 224 -9.21 9.20 16.48
N GLY A 225 -9.06 9.72 15.26
CA GLY A 225 -8.18 10.84 14.95
C GLY A 225 -7.91 10.95 13.47
N VAL A 226 -6.85 11.67 13.11
CA VAL A 226 -6.41 11.87 11.71
C VAL A 226 -4.90 11.72 11.59
N ASN A 227 -4.44 11.16 10.47
CA ASN A 227 -3.05 11.19 10.04
C ASN A 227 -2.90 12.21 8.90
N ILE A 228 -1.92 13.09 9.00
CA ILE A 228 -1.58 14.06 7.94
C ILE A 228 -0.39 13.53 7.16
N ASP A 229 -0.57 13.35 5.87
CA ASP A 229 0.44 12.82 4.96
C ASP A 229 0.64 13.79 3.79
N PHE A 230 1.17 14.98 4.12
CA PHE A 230 1.44 16.02 3.12
C PHE A 230 2.86 15.88 2.60
N GLU A 231 2.96 15.55 1.31
CA GLU A 231 4.23 15.34 0.63
C GLU A 231 4.56 16.46 -0.36
N SER A 232 5.82 16.47 -0.81
CA SER A 232 6.36 17.51 -1.70
C SER A 232 6.07 18.93 -1.20
N VAL A 233 6.15 19.11 0.13
CA VAL A 233 5.88 20.41 0.77
C VAL A 233 6.97 21.40 0.37
N PRO A 234 6.63 22.52 -0.28
CA PRO A 234 7.65 23.52 -0.64
C PRO A 234 8.43 23.99 0.59
N ALA A 235 9.74 24.15 0.47
CA ALA A 235 10.60 24.58 1.59
C ALA A 235 10.10 25.91 2.22
N ALA A 236 9.61 26.86 1.42
CA ALA A 236 9.01 28.10 1.91
C ALA A 236 7.70 27.87 2.69
N SER A 237 7.05 26.73 2.53
CA SER A 237 5.78 26.39 3.20
C SER A 237 5.99 25.63 4.52
N GLN A 238 7.19 25.18 4.85
CA GLN A 238 7.47 24.41 6.07
C GLN A 238 7.04 25.15 7.37
N PRO A 239 7.27 26.47 7.55
CA PRO A 239 6.75 27.19 8.71
C PRO A 239 5.21 27.25 8.76
N HIS A 240 4.57 27.24 7.58
CA HIS A 240 3.11 27.20 7.50
C HIS A 240 2.56 25.80 7.80
N LEU A 241 3.29 24.74 7.44
CA LEU A 241 2.95 23.37 7.83
C LEU A 241 2.98 23.22 9.35
N LEU A 242 4.04 23.66 10.02
CA LEU A 242 4.11 23.62 11.49
C LEU A 242 2.97 24.41 12.14
N ARG A 243 2.62 25.57 11.57
CA ARG A 243 1.47 26.36 12.02
C ARG A 243 0.14 25.61 11.85
N PHE A 244 -0.08 25.01 10.68
CA PHE A 244 -1.27 24.19 10.43
C PHE A 244 -1.37 23.04 11.44
N MET A 245 -0.28 22.30 11.66
CA MET A 245 -0.25 21.21 12.62
C MET A 245 -0.52 21.69 14.06
N THR A 246 -0.03 22.87 14.43
CA THR A 246 -0.32 23.49 15.74
C THR A 246 -1.81 23.81 15.87
N GLU A 247 -2.42 24.42 14.85
CA GLU A 247 -3.84 24.77 14.82
C GLU A 247 -4.73 23.50 14.84
N LEU A 248 -4.35 22.48 14.05
CA LEU A 248 -5.04 21.18 14.00
C LEU A 248 -5.00 20.46 15.35
N TYR A 249 -3.80 20.35 15.95
CA TYR A 249 -3.62 19.72 17.24
C TYR A 249 -4.47 20.40 18.32
N ALA A 250 -4.46 21.73 18.37
CA ALA A 250 -5.27 22.51 19.31
C ALA A 250 -6.78 22.29 19.11
N ALA A 251 -7.23 22.08 17.87
CA ALA A 251 -8.64 21.82 17.57
C ALA A 251 -9.08 20.39 17.92
N PHE A 252 -8.21 19.40 17.77
CA PHE A 252 -8.55 17.98 17.94
C PHE A 252 -8.45 17.51 19.39
N LYS A 253 -7.46 17.99 20.14
CA LYS A 253 -7.18 17.52 21.52
C LYS A 253 -8.32 17.71 22.51
N PRO A 254 -9.12 18.79 22.49
CA PRO A 254 -10.27 18.92 23.38
C PRO A 254 -11.34 17.84 23.20
N HIS A 255 -11.35 17.19 22.04
CA HIS A 255 -12.27 16.08 21.71
C HIS A 255 -11.67 14.69 21.99
N GLY A 256 -10.46 14.60 22.54
CA GLY A 256 -9.77 13.32 22.78
C GLY A 256 -9.28 12.63 21.51
N LEU A 257 -9.25 13.34 20.38
CA LEU A 257 -8.85 12.80 19.09
C LEU A 257 -7.33 12.80 18.91
N GLN A 258 -6.82 11.77 18.24
CA GLN A 258 -5.41 11.65 17.90
C GLN A 258 -5.06 12.52 16.69
N VAL A 259 -3.87 13.10 16.72
CA VAL A 259 -3.24 13.75 15.57
C VAL A 259 -1.89 13.12 15.35
N SER A 260 -1.70 12.51 14.19
CA SER A 260 -0.40 11.98 13.76
C SER A 260 -0.03 12.53 12.39
N GLN A 261 1.23 12.44 12.05
CA GLN A 261 1.73 12.91 10.76
C GLN A 261 2.74 11.92 10.21
N SER A 262 2.58 11.53 8.93
CA SER A 262 3.62 10.86 8.17
C SER A 262 4.67 11.90 7.75
N VAL A 263 5.93 11.59 7.95
CA VAL A 263 7.04 12.49 7.61
C VAL A 263 8.16 11.72 6.91
N PRO A 264 8.82 12.33 5.91
CA PRO A 264 9.99 11.72 5.28
C PRO A 264 11.08 11.49 6.35
N LEU A 265 11.86 10.44 6.16
CA LEU A 265 12.92 10.10 7.13
C LEU A 265 14.14 11.00 6.98
N ASP A 266 14.44 11.51 5.79
CA ASP A 266 15.65 12.28 5.49
C ASP A 266 15.36 13.54 4.67
N ASP A 267 14.53 14.43 5.20
CA ASP A 267 14.32 15.76 4.60
C ASP A 267 14.73 16.86 5.61
N PRO A 268 15.84 17.59 5.36
CA PRO A 268 16.32 18.62 6.27
C PRO A 268 15.40 19.84 6.37
N ALA A 269 14.42 19.98 5.47
CA ALA A 269 13.44 21.08 5.51
C ALA A 269 12.38 20.88 6.61
N PHE A 270 12.17 19.64 7.08
CA PHE A 270 11.20 19.35 8.13
C PHE A 270 11.72 19.70 9.53
N ASP A 271 10.94 20.46 10.29
CA ASP A 271 11.18 20.68 11.72
C ASP A 271 10.61 19.51 12.56
N TYR A 272 11.32 18.38 12.58
CA TYR A 272 10.87 17.17 13.30
C TYR A 272 10.61 17.43 14.79
N ARG A 273 11.42 18.27 15.46
CA ARG A 273 11.22 18.60 16.86
C ARG A 273 9.99 19.45 17.10
N GLY A 274 9.75 20.44 16.23
CA GLY A 274 8.55 21.28 16.26
C GLY A 274 7.31 20.44 16.02
N LEU A 275 7.32 19.59 14.99
CA LEU A 275 6.22 18.70 14.64
C LEU A 275 5.92 17.68 15.75
N ALA A 276 6.94 17.11 16.40
CA ALA A 276 6.73 16.16 17.50
C ALA A 276 5.99 16.77 18.70
N ARG A 277 6.06 18.09 18.91
CA ARG A 277 5.32 18.78 20.00
C ARG A 277 3.84 18.90 19.73
N VAL A 278 3.45 18.94 18.44
CA VAL A 278 2.09 19.16 17.97
C VAL A 278 1.49 17.94 17.27
N ASN A 279 2.02 16.77 17.57
CA ASN A 279 1.54 15.46 17.14
C ASN A 279 1.57 14.48 18.32
N ASP A 280 0.65 13.54 18.34
CA ASP A 280 0.70 12.40 19.28
C ASP A 280 1.78 11.40 18.83
N ALA A 281 1.97 11.22 17.52
CA ALA A 281 3.04 10.43 16.92
C ALA A 281 3.46 11.00 15.56
N LEU A 282 4.73 10.81 15.20
CA LEU A 282 5.24 10.97 13.86
C LEU A 282 5.50 9.59 13.27
N LEU A 283 4.89 9.32 12.11
CA LEU A 283 5.10 8.10 11.34
C LEU A 283 6.29 8.37 10.39
N LEU A 284 7.43 7.84 10.75
CA LEU A 284 8.68 8.01 10.00
C LEU A 284 8.66 7.07 8.79
N MET A 285 8.58 7.61 7.58
CA MET A 285 8.58 6.85 6.33
C MET A 285 9.99 6.33 6.06
N ALA A 286 10.30 5.15 6.60
CA ALA A 286 11.62 4.53 6.53
C ALA A 286 11.74 3.63 5.29
N TYR A 287 11.45 4.20 4.13
CA TYR A 287 11.48 3.57 2.81
C TYR A 287 11.77 4.63 1.75
N ASP A 288 11.88 4.20 0.50
CA ASP A 288 12.21 5.04 -0.66
C ASP A 288 13.61 5.67 -0.60
N GLU A 289 14.59 4.92 -0.05
CA GLU A 289 16.01 5.24 -0.28
C GLU A 289 16.29 5.28 -1.79
N HIS A 290 15.74 4.31 -2.52
CA HIS A 290 15.59 4.34 -3.97
C HIS A 290 14.11 4.17 -4.31
N ALA A 291 13.57 5.12 -5.07
CA ALA A 291 12.19 5.18 -5.51
C ALA A 291 12.08 5.05 -7.03
N SER A 292 10.86 5.09 -7.56
CA SER A 292 10.59 4.88 -8.98
C SER A 292 11.44 5.77 -9.91
N GLU A 293 11.67 7.03 -9.54
CA GLU A 293 12.41 8.00 -10.36
C GLU A 293 13.94 8.00 -10.15
N SER A 294 14.44 7.15 -9.24
CA SER A 294 15.86 7.02 -8.97
C SER A 294 16.53 5.92 -9.80
N ASP A 295 17.84 5.80 -9.67
CA ASP A 295 18.54 4.59 -10.12
C ASP A 295 18.08 3.38 -9.28
N ALA A 296 18.15 2.18 -9.86
CA ALA A 296 17.78 0.94 -9.18
C ALA A 296 18.61 0.72 -7.90
N GLY A 297 17.92 0.35 -6.83
CA GLY A 297 18.57 0.13 -5.54
C GLY A 297 17.57 -0.38 -4.48
N PRO A 298 18.03 -0.56 -3.23
CA PRO A 298 17.15 -1.02 -2.16
C PRO A 298 16.11 0.03 -1.81
N VAL A 299 14.88 -0.41 -1.50
CA VAL A 299 13.83 0.48 -0.97
C VAL A 299 14.23 1.06 0.38
N ALA A 300 14.95 0.28 1.19
CA ALA A 300 15.54 0.72 2.46
C ALA A 300 16.71 -0.18 2.81
N SER A 301 17.94 0.23 2.52
CA SER A 301 19.12 -0.53 2.96
C SER A 301 19.23 -0.51 4.48
N HIS A 302 19.78 -1.58 5.05
CA HIS A 302 19.86 -1.75 6.49
C HIS A 302 20.60 -0.59 7.18
N ASP A 303 21.74 -0.15 6.64
CA ASP A 303 22.56 0.87 7.26
C ASP A 303 21.91 2.26 7.16
N TRP A 304 21.33 2.60 6.01
CA TRP A 304 20.54 3.82 5.82
C TRP A 304 19.36 3.87 6.80
N PHE A 305 18.58 2.78 6.85
CA PHE A 305 17.44 2.64 7.75
C PHE A 305 17.86 2.81 9.22
N ALA A 306 18.87 2.05 9.67
CA ALA A 306 19.28 2.05 11.07
C ALA A 306 19.83 3.41 11.52
N ASP A 307 20.64 4.06 10.68
CA ASP A 307 21.22 5.38 10.97
C ASP A 307 20.13 6.45 11.07
N LEU A 308 19.24 6.54 10.08
CA LEU A 308 18.19 7.56 10.05
C LEU A 308 17.15 7.36 11.16
N VAL A 309 16.68 6.14 11.38
CA VAL A 309 15.72 5.85 12.46
C VAL A 309 16.32 6.17 13.83
N SER A 310 17.59 5.82 14.04
CA SER A 310 18.29 6.14 15.28
C SER A 310 18.41 7.66 15.48
N ARG A 311 18.79 8.39 14.44
CA ARG A 311 18.93 9.84 14.44
C ARG A 311 17.60 10.54 14.73
N ARG A 312 16.53 10.16 14.01
CA ARG A 312 15.18 10.72 14.23
C ARG A 312 14.61 10.36 15.59
N GLY A 313 14.78 9.12 16.03
CA GLY A 313 14.34 8.69 17.36
C GLY A 313 15.00 9.49 18.48
N ALA A 314 16.29 9.80 18.35
CA ALA A 314 16.99 10.69 19.29
C ALA A 314 16.51 12.15 19.22
N GLU A 315 16.11 12.62 18.05
CA GLU A 315 15.65 14.00 17.83
C GLU A 315 14.25 14.26 18.39
N ILE A 316 13.29 13.34 18.18
CA ILE A 316 11.87 13.51 18.52
C ILE A 316 11.44 12.79 19.79
N GLY A 317 12.27 11.88 20.29
CA GLY A 317 11.97 10.97 21.39
C GLY A 317 11.25 9.68 20.93
N PRO A 318 11.66 8.52 21.46
CA PRO A 318 11.18 7.21 20.99
C PRO A 318 9.67 7.00 21.22
N SER A 319 9.07 7.65 22.21
CA SER A 319 7.63 7.55 22.49
C SER A 319 6.75 8.27 21.45
N LYS A 320 7.34 9.09 20.59
CA LYS A 320 6.67 9.84 19.52
C LYS A 320 6.92 9.23 18.13
N ALA A 321 7.87 8.31 18.03
CA ALA A 321 8.28 7.73 16.75
C ALA A 321 7.52 6.43 16.47
N ILE A 322 6.84 6.38 15.35
CA ILE A 322 6.35 5.13 14.73
C ILE A 322 7.15 4.93 13.45
N VAL A 323 7.85 3.82 13.34
CA VAL A 323 8.66 3.54 12.15
C VAL A 323 7.81 2.80 11.13
N ALA A 324 7.55 3.43 9.99
CA ALA A 324 6.82 2.84 8.89
C ALA A 324 7.78 2.07 7.97
N LEU A 325 7.43 0.82 7.65
CA LEU A 325 8.18 -0.07 6.78
C LEU A 325 7.45 -0.22 5.44
N GLY A 326 8.15 -0.04 4.34
CA GLY A 326 7.64 -0.34 3.01
C GLY A 326 7.40 -1.84 2.83
N ASN A 327 6.23 -2.22 2.35
CA ASN A 327 5.88 -3.61 2.02
C ASN A 327 5.63 -3.74 0.51
N TYR A 328 6.51 -3.15 -0.27
CA TYR A 328 6.51 -3.08 -1.73
C TYR A 328 7.95 -3.02 -2.23
N GLY A 329 8.12 -3.01 -3.52
CA GLY A 329 9.41 -2.83 -4.20
C GLY A 329 9.21 -2.14 -5.54
N TYR A 330 10.27 -2.07 -6.31
CA TYR A 330 10.24 -1.50 -7.66
C TYR A 330 10.82 -2.50 -8.65
N ASP A 331 10.22 -2.56 -9.84
CA ASP A 331 10.73 -3.31 -10.99
C ASP A 331 11.36 -2.32 -11.98
N TRP A 332 12.69 -2.27 -12.02
CA TRP A 332 13.43 -1.47 -12.99
C TRP A 332 13.77 -2.31 -14.21
N ARG A 333 13.17 -1.93 -15.34
CA ARG A 333 13.55 -2.54 -16.62
C ARG A 333 14.93 -2.08 -17.05
N ASP A 334 15.69 -2.96 -17.74
CA ASP A 334 17.04 -2.66 -18.22
C ASP A 334 17.21 -1.23 -18.74
N LYS A 335 18.03 -0.42 -18.06
CA LYS A 335 18.37 0.97 -18.38
C LYS A 335 17.23 2.00 -18.31
N ALA A 336 16.05 1.63 -17.84
CA ALA A 336 15.01 2.60 -17.52
C ALA A 336 15.32 3.25 -16.16
N ARG A 337 15.21 4.60 -16.08
CA ARG A 337 15.33 5.32 -14.82
C ARG A 337 14.05 5.27 -13.98
N ASN A 338 12.95 4.82 -14.56
CA ASN A 338 11.65 4.74 -13.90
C ASN A 338 11.38 3.28 -13.55
N GLY A 339 11.35 2.97 -12.26
CA GLY A 339 10.87 1.70 -11.73
C GLY A 339 9.35 1.69 -11.62
N ASP A 340 8.73 0.58 -12.00
CA ASP A 340 7.31 0.35 -11.74
C ASP A 340 7.15 -0.14 -10.29
N GLU A 341 6.33 0.50 -9.48
CA GLU A 341 6.03 0.02 -8.13
C GLU A 341 5.31 -1.33 -8.19
N VAL A 342 5.74 -2.27 -7.36
CA VAL A 342 5.17 -3.61 -7.30
C VAL A 342 4.89 -4.01 -5.85
N SER A 343 3.74 -4.62 -5.62
CA SER A 343 3.43 -5.20 -4.32
C SER A 343 4.38 -6.37 -4.01
N PHE A 344 4.54 -6.70 -2.73
CA PHE A 344 5.33 -7.88 -2.33
C PHE A 344 4.86 -9.17 -3.03
N GLN A 345 3.55 -9.36 -3.18
CA GLN A 345 2.97 -10.52 -3.86
C GLN A 345 3.28 -10.51 -5.36
N ASP A 346 3.21 -9.37 -6.00
CA ASP A 346 3.55 -9.22 -7.42
C ASP A 346 5.04 -9.43 -7.67
N ALA A 347 5.91 -8.90 -6.81
CA ALA A 347 7.35 -9.16 -6.90
C ALA A 347 7.66 -10.67 -6.87
N LEU A 348 7.03 -11.41 -5.95
CA LEU A 348 7.17 -12.86 -5.90
C LEU A 348 6.60 -13.57 -7.14
N ARG A 349 5.47 -13.07 -7.67
CA ARG A 349 4.87 -13.61 -8.89
C ARG A 349 5.77 -13.35 -10.11
N ILE A 350 6.25 -12.12 -10.27
CA ILE A 350 7.17 -11.74 -11.36
C ILE A 350 8.44 -12.59 -11.32
N ALA A 351 9.06 -12.72 -10.15
CA ALA A 351 10.26 -13.53 -9.98
C ALA A 351 10.03 -15.00 -10.37
N ARG A 352 8.88 -15.56 -10.02
CA ARG A 352 8.51 -16.94 -10.38
C ARG A 352 8.24 -17.10 -11.88
N GLU A 353 7.49 -16.17 -12.48
CA GLU A 353 7.09 -16.22 -13.89
C GLU A 353 8.27 -15.96 -14.85
N SER A 354 9.23 -15.13 -14.41
CA SER A 354 10.48 -14.89 -15.15
C SER A 354 11.60 -15.89 -14.84
N GLU A 355 11.33 -16.91 -14.01
CA GLU A 355 12.36 -17.83 -13.49
C GLU A 355 13.51 -17.08 -12.79
N GLY A 356 13.21 -15.90 -12.24
CA GLY A 356 14.15 -15.04 -11.55
C GLY A 356 14.65 -15.67 -10.24
N LYS A 357 15.91 -15.42 -9.92
CA LYS A 357 16.50 -15.86 -8.66
C LYS A 357 16.32 -14.75 -7.61
N ILE A 358 15.56 -15.03 -6.55
CA ILE A 358 15.48 -14.16 -5.40
C ILE A 358 16.75 -14.35 -4.56
N ALA A 359 17.50 -13.27 -4.34
CA ALA A 359 18.72 -13.28 -3.52
C ALA A 359 18.72 -12.06 -2.60
N LEU A 360 19.06 -12.29 -1.34
CA LEU A 360 19.29 -11.21 -0.40
C LEU A 360 20.65 -10.57 -0.71
N ALA A 361 20.68 -9.27 -0.98
CA ALA A 361 21.91 -8.52 -1.16
C ALA A 361 22.65 -8.42 0.19
N ALA A 362 23.96 -8.75 0.20
CA ALA A 362 24.72 -8.85 1.44
C ALA A 362 25.03 -7.49 2.08
N ASP A 363 25.08 -6.45 1.27
CA ASP A 363 25.38 -5.07 1.66
C ASP A 363 24.15 -4.30 2.14
N SER A 364 23.03 -4.47 1.46
CA SER A 364 21.78 -3.74 1.78
C SER A 364 20.81 -4.53 2.66
N LEU A 365 20.95 -5.85 2.74
CA LEU A 365 20.04 -6.80 3.38
C LEU A 365 18.61 -6.73 2.80
N ASN A 366 18.47 -6.27 1.55
CA ASN A 366 17.22 -6.31 0.79
C ASN A 366 17.25 -7.46 -0.22
N PRO A 367 16.09 -8.06 -0.58
CA PRO A 367 15.99 -9.07 -1.61
C PRO A 367 16.20 -8.47 -3.00
#